data_c3ae086a751ae03eaddecd33cb5700e7
#
_entry.id   c3ae086a751ae03eaddecd33cb5700e7
#
_cell.length_a   1.000
_cell.length_b   1.000
_cell.length_c   1.000
_cell.angle_alpha   90.00
_cell.angle_beta   90.00
_cell.angle_gamma   90.00
#
_symmetry.space_group_name_H-M   'P 1'
#
loop_
_entity.id
_entity.type
_entity.pdbx_description
1 polymer ?
#
loop_
_entity_poly.entity_id
_entity_poly.type
_entity_poly.pdbx_seq_one_letter_code
_entity_poly.pdbx_strand_id
1 'polypeptide(L)'
;MRYAKAAAAGVLILILSSTLSSQNTPSDRVGGAAQILTADDVRAVLTTAATALGNDTLAAAVVDRTGNILGVYARPGADERTPDIAVSVARTGAMFANDQAPLSSRTVRFISGTHFPPGIKNTPNAALYGVENINRGCRVDVQGDAVFNAPFPRPKSIAGVFGEGAGSTPLPCEPSDTRGCARGGPMLDDAGETLPSVGITTGKADVFDAGQDQPGAVPVNPGGIPIYRGGKVIGGVGVAGVAANLAEYAATLAAAGSGRGMDFSEPLGKPGAVLIDGLRLPFFGTCTTITCIRNTLRTRPAGSFPGQLSSGTFVVQPRDGLQAPENYVLGPRASSLAGGLSEEDVRRIIDQSVAVSLRTRAMIRLPINQPARMTISVSDEAGTILALYRMADGTVFSSDVAMTKARNAYYFSTREGYEVLRSIAASSQQDKYTWTPEPPAGKGWAITARTISFAGQPLFPPGIDLGEQLEEQDSEPQHGPWFDLYVFDSKNACTEGPGASRGGNRAFLNQSGIVWFPGSVPLYRGDRVIGGLGVSGDGVEQDDYVSLLGSDGFHPPDALRVDNSVMTDAKGRHVRLPYLKLPRNPDIQK
;
A
#
# COMPACT_ATOMS: atom_id res chain seq x y z
N MET A 1 -12.95 -47.06 -73.76
CA MET A 1 -13.80 -48.21 -73.34
C MET A 1 -14.10 -48.13 -71.85
N ARG A 2 -15.37 -48.16 -71.56
CA ARG A 2 -16.06 -48.42 -70.29
C ARG A 2 -16.08 -47.30 -69.20
N TYR A 3 -17.27 -46.82 -69.09
CA TYR A 3 -17.92 -45.99 -68.05
C TYR A 3 -17.88 -46.65 -66.67
N ALA A 4 -17.82 -45.82 -65.65
CA ALA A 4 -18.49 -46.08 -64.38
C ALA A 4 -18.88 -44.77 -63.70
N LYS A 5 -20.11 -44.74 -63.26
CA LYS A 5 -20.96 -43.65 -62.84
C LYS A 5 -20.56 -43.05 -61.49
N ALA A 6 -20.73 -41.71 -61.37
CA ALA A 6 -20.79 -40.98 -60.13
C ALA A 6 -22.06 -41.30 -59.32
N ALA A 7 -21.92 -41.48 -58.03
CA ALA A 7 -23.00 -41.38 -57.06
C ALA A 7 -22.74 -40.21 -56.11
N ALA A 8 -23.62 -39.21 -56.14
CA ALA A 8 -23.63 -38.10 -55.26
C ALA A 8 -24.24 -38.50 -53.90
N ALA A 9 -23.50 -38.36 -52.83
CA ALA A 9 -24.03 -38.45 -51.47
C ALA A 9 -24.09 -37.05 -50.89
N GLY A 10 -25.30 -36.54 -50.73
CA GLY A 10 -25.55 -35.28 -50.03
C GLY A 10 -25.31 -35.43 -48.53
N VAL A 11 -24.43 -34.61 -47.99
CA VAL A 11 -24.23 -34.48 -46.54
C VAL A 11 -25.11 -33.34 -46.04
N LEU A 12 -26.13 -33.72 -45.30
CA LEU A 12 -27.03 -32.82 -44.58
C LEU A 12 -26.29 -32.32 -43.32
N ILE A 13 -25.83 -31.06 -43.31
CA ILE A 13 -25.27 -30.43 -42.11
C ILE A 13 -26.43 -29.96 -41.26
N LEU A 14 -26.71 -30.70 -40.18
CA LEU A 14 -27.54 -30.22 -39.08
C LEU A 14 -26.73 -29.26 -38.23
N ILE A 15 -27.06 -27.97 -38.31
CA ILE A 15 -26.59 -26.94 -37.37
C ILE A 15 -27.40 -27.10 -36.08
N LEU A 16 -26.83 -27.79 -35.08
CA LEU A 16 -27.33 -27.72 -33.71
C LEU A 16 -26.83 -26.40 -33.09
N SER A 17 -27.71 -25.43 -33.03
CA SER A 17 -27.56 -24.25 -32.16
C SER A 17 -27.74 -24.71 -30.70
N SER A 18 -26.63 -25.00 -30.02
CA SER A 18 -26.63 -25.18 -28.57
C SER A 18 -26.67 -23.81 -27.92
N THR A 19 -27.86 -23.39 -27.50
CA THR A 19 -28.03 -22.33 -26.49
C THR A 19 -27.44 -22.85 -25.19
N LEU A 20 -26.22 -22.38 -24.85
CA LEU A 20 -25.68 -22.53 -23.50
C LEU A 20 -26.49 -21.59 -22.57
N SER A 21 -27.60 -22.13 -22.02
CA SER A 21 -28.15 -21.58 -20.81
C SER A 21 -27.19 -21.90 -19.68
N SER A 22 -26.51 -20.90 -19.15
CA SER A 22 -25.81 -21.03 -17.90
C SER A 22 -26.82 -21.27 -16.79
N GLN A 23 -27.10 -22.51 -16.49
CA GLN A 23 -27.74 -22.89 -15.24
C GLN A 23 -26.69 -22.74 -14.15
N ASN A 24 -26.76 -21.63 -13.41
CA ASN A 24 -26.21 -21.54 -12.07
C ASN A 24 -26.95 -22.56 -11.21
N THR A 25 -26.39 -23.75 -11.10
CA THR A 25 -26.78 -24.71 -10.09
C THR A 25 -26.30 -24.20 -8.73
N PRO A 26 -27.19 -24.00 -7.76
CA PRO A 26 -26.79 -23.80 -6.39
C PRO A 26 -26.48 -25.16 -5.77
N SER A 27 -25.26 -25.66 -5.97
CA SER A 27 -24.78 -26.79 -5.20
C SER A 27 -23.59 -26.37 -4.37
N ASP A 28 -23.68 -26.76 -3.10
CA ASP A 28 -22.68 -26.70 -2.04
C ASP A 28 -22.64 -25.46 -1.15
N ARG A 29 -23.80 -25.12 -0.57
CA ARG A 29 -23.79 -24.60 0.79
C ARG A 29 -23.64 -25.75 1.79
N VAL A 30 -22.47 -26.37 1.81
CA VAL A 30 -21.98 -27.02 3.03
C VAL A 30 -21.58 -25.88 3.95
N GLY A 31 -22.13 -25.82 5.16
CA GLY A 31 -22.06 -24.70 6.11
C GLY A 31 -20.65 -24.27 6.49
N GLY A 32 -19.96 -23.57 5.57
CA GLY A 32 -18.77 -22.82 5.87
C GLY A 32 -19.15 -21.54 6.63
N ALA A 33 -18.56 -21.32 7.79
CA ALA A 33 -18.69 -20.05 8.50
C ALA A 33 -18.42 -18.89 7.54
N ALA A 34 -19.24 -17.83 7.61
CA ALA A 34 -19.11 -16.67 6.74
C ALA A 34 -17.65 -16.16 6.71
N GLN A 35 -17.13 -15.89 5.53
CA GLN A 35 -15.75 -15.37 5.36
C GLN A 35 -15.65 -13.86 5.64
N ILE A 36 -16.42 -13.41 6.62
CA ILE A 36 -16.49 -12.03 7.13
C ILE A 36 -16.50 -12.07 8.65
N LEU A 37 -16.11 -10.98 9.29
CA LEU A 37 -16.25 -10.82 10.75
C LEU A 37 -17.68 -10.47 11.08
N THR A 38 -18.31 -11.26 11.94
CA THR A 38 -19.61 -10.92 12.56
C THR A 38 -19.41 -10.05 13.80
N ALA A 39 -20.45 -9.37 14.25
CA ALA A 39 -20.41 -8.59 15.50
C ALA A 39 -19.99 -9.46 16.71
N ASP A 40 -20.37 -10.74 16.75
CA ASP A 40 -19.97 -11.69 17.79
C ASP A 40 -18.48 -12.06 17.69
N ASP A 41 -17.94 -12.20 16.47
CA ASP A 41 -16.51 -12.41 16.27
C ASP A 41 -15.70 -11.23 16.79
N VAL A 42 -16.13 -10.01 16.43
CA VAL A 42 -15.51 -8.76 16.91
C VAL A 42 -15.50 -8.71 18.43
N ARG A 43 -16.62 -9.03 19.06
CA ARG A 43 -16.75 -9.07 20.52
C ARG A 43 -15.79 -10.09 21.14
N ALA A 44 -15.68 -11.29 20.57
CA ALA A 44 -14.77 -12.33 21.05
C ALA A 44 -13.29 -11.93 20.92
N VAL A 45 -12.92 -11.34 19.78
CA VAL A 45 -11.54 -10.84 19.54
C VAL A 45 -11.18 -9.75 20.54
N LEU A 46 -12.03 -8.74 20.71
CA LEU A 46 -11.79 -7.65 21.66
C LEU A 46 -11.76 -8.14 23.10
N THR A 47 -12.61 -9.08 23.47
CA THR A 47 -12.60 -9.70 24.81
C THR A 47 -11.27 -10.39 25.06
N THR A 48 -10.75 -11.15 24.07
CA THR A 48 -9.45 -11.82 24.19
C THR A 48 -8.32 -10.80 24.33
N ALA A 49 -8.30 -9.73 23.52
CA ALA A 49 -7.30 -8.67 23.61
C ALA A 49 -7.33 -7.97 24.99
N ALA A 50 -8.53 -7.60 25.46
CA ALA A 50 -8.73 -6.92 26.75
C ALA A 50 -8.31 -7.77 27.96
N THR A 51 -8.52 -9.09 27.90
CA THR A 51 -8.18 -10.02 28.97
C THR A 51 -6.73 -10.53 28.91
N ALA A 52 -6.08 -10.38 27.77
CA ALA A 52 -4.67 -10.77 27.60
C ALA A 52 -3.73 -10.01 28.53
N LEU A 53 -3.95 -8.73 28.75
CA LEU A 53 -3.09 -7.83 29.53
C LEU A 53 -3.93 -6.94 30.46
N GLY A 54 -3.38 -6.66 31.65
CA GLY A 54 -4.00 -5.80 32.65
C GLY A 54 -3.54 -4.33 32.63
N ASN A 55 -2.73 -3.92 31.65
CA ASN A 55 -2.23 -2.55 31.54
C ASN A 55 -3.35 -1.54 31.39
N ASP A 56 -3.35 -0.48 32.19
CA ASP A 56 -4.42 0.52 32.24
C ASP A 56 -4.45 1.45 31.02
N THR A 57 -3.36 1.50 30.25
CA THR A 57 -3.21 2.30 29.03
C THR A 57 -3.62 1.56 27.73
N LEU A 58 -4.04 0.29 27.83
CA LEU A 58 -4.32 -0.55 26.67
C LEU A 58 -5.57 -0.10 25.91
N ALA A 59 -5.45 -0.02 24.58
CA ALA A 59 -6.57 0.00 23.66
C ALA A 59 -6.44 -1.11 22.63
N ALA A 60 -7.59 -1.62 22.15
CA ALA A 60 -7.67 -2.61 21.08
C ALA A 60 -8.75 -2.24 20.07
N ALA A 61 -8.53 -2.56 18.80
CA ALA A 61 -9.50 -2.33 17.74
C ALA A 61 -9.58 -3.52 16.79
N VAL A 62 -10.75 -3.72 16.19
CA VAL A 62 -10.98 -4.71 15.13
C VAL A 62 -11.53 -4.00 13.91
N VAL A 63 -10.95 -4.31 12.76
CA VAL A 63 -11.40 -3.81 11.45
C VAL A 63 -11.73 -4.98 10.52
N ASP A 64 -12.63 -4.75 9.55
CA ASP A 64 -12.87 -5.72 8.49
C ASP A 64 -11.75 -5.70 7.42
N ARG A 65 -11.90 -6.50 6.37
CA ARG A 65 -10.91 -6.62 5.28
C ARG A 65 -10.68 -5.30 4.53
N THR A 66 -11.65 -4.39 4.53
CA THR A 66 -11.56 -3.08 3.87
C THR A 66 -11.11 -1.96 4.82
N GLY A 67 -10.87 -2.27 6.09
CA GLY A 67 -10.42 -1.32 7.10
C GLY A 67 -11.54 -0.56 7.82
N ASN A 68 -12.82 -0.94 7.64
CA ASN A 68 -13.90 -0.38 8.47
C ASN A 68 -13.74 -0.79 9.93
N ILE A 69 -13.90 0.17 10.82
CA ILE A 69 -13.87 -0.08 12.26
C ILE A 69 -15.13 -0.85 12.64
N LEU A 70 -14.96 -2.05 13.18
CA LEU A 70 -16.06 -2.91 13.65
C LEU A 70 -16.21 -2.88 15.17
N GLY A 71 -15.13 -2.62 15.90
CA GLY A 71 -15.19 -2.48 17.33
C GLY A 71 -13.91 -1.92 17.92
N VAL A 72 -14.06 -1.33 19.10
CA VAL A 72 -12.97 -0.74 19.89
C VAL A 72 -13.18 -1.05 21.36
N TYR A 73 -12.08 -1.30 22.05
CA TYR A 73 -11.99 -1.37 23.51
C TYR A 73 -10.88 -0.43 23.96
N ALA A 74 -11.12 0.36 25.00
CA ALA A 74 -10.11 1.21 25.61
C ALA A 74 -10.23 1.22 27.12
N ARG A 75 -9.10 1.25 27.81
CA ARG A 75 -9.05 1.42 29.26
C ARG A 75 -8.99 2.89 29.65
N PRO A 76 -9.38 3.23 30.91
CA PRO A 76 -9.45 4.64 31.35
C PRO A 76 -8.11 5.39 31.31
N GLY A 77 -6.99 4.68 31.45
CA GLY A 77 -5.65 5.27 31.37
C GLY A 77 -5.08 5.35 29.96
N ALA A 78 -5.82 4.89 28.94
CA ALA A 78 -5.39 5.05 27.56
C ALA A 78 -5.45 6.54 27.16
N ASP A 79 -4.37 7.05 26.58
CA ASP A 79 -4.36 8.36 25.91
C ASP A 79 -5.46 8.41 24.84
N GLU A 80 -6.05 9.59 24.60
CA GLU A 80 -7.14 9.80 23.65
C GLU A 80 -6.79 9.33 22.22
N ARG A 81 -5.51 9.34 21.84
CA ARG A 81 -5.00 8.87 20.54
C ARG A 81 -4.80 7.35 20.47
N THR A 82 -4.69 6.69 21.60
CA THR A 82 -4.36 5.25 21.65
C THR A 82 -5.38 4.38 20.91
N PRO A 83 -6.69 4.62 20.98
CA PRO A 83 -7.67 3.87 20.19
C PRO A 83 -7.49 4.04 18.67
N ASP A 84 -7.15 5.24 18.18
CA ASP A 84 -6.89 5.47 16.76
C ASP A 84 -5.59 4.78 16.29
N ILE A 85 -4.58 4.73 17.16
CA ILE A 85 -3.36 3.95 16.90
C ILE A 85 -3.71 2.45 16.78
N ALA A 86 -4.55 1.93 17.68
CA ALA A 86 -5.01 0.54 17.60
C ALA A 86 -5.76 0.27 16.28
N VAL A 87 -6.60 1.20 15.80
CA VAL A 87 -7.27 1.12 14.49
C VAL A 87 -6.25 1.10 13.35
N SER A 88 -5.25 1.99 13.39
CA SER A 88 -4.23 2.05 12.33
C SER A 88 -3.45 0.76 12.21
N VAL A 89 -2.98 0.18 13.31
CA VAL A 89 -2.25 -1.09 13.26
C VAL A 89 -3.16 -2.28 12.91
N ALA A 90 -4.44 -2.25 13.30
CA ALA A 90 -5.42 -3.23 12.85
C ALA A 90 -5.59 -3.20 11.32
N ARG A 91 -5.68 -1.99 10.73
CA ARG A 91 -5.71 -1.78 9.29
C ARG A 91 -4.44 -2.28 8.60
N THR A 92 -3.27 -2.04 9.19
CA THR A 92 -2.01 -2.61 8.68
C THR A 92 -2.11 -4.13 8.59
N GLY A 93 -2.52 -4.81 9.63
CA GLY A 93 -2.73 -6.26 9.62
C GLY A 93 -3.74 -6.71 8.57
N ALA A 94 -4.89 -6.04 8.49
CA ALA A 94 -5.95 -6.39 7.54
C ALA A 94 -5.56 -6.16 6.09
N MET A 95 -4.88 -5.06 5.75
CA MET A 95 -4.72 -4.60 4.38
C MET A 95 -3.46 -5.14 3.69
N PHE A 96 -2.37 -5.38 4.43
CA PHE A 96 -1.11 -5.89 3.88
C PHE A 96 -1.08 -7.41 3.73
N ALA A 97 -1.76 -8.15 4.60
CA ALA A 97 -1.81 -9.61 4.52
C ALA A 97 -2.56 -10.09 3.26
N ASN A 98 -2.25 -11.31 2.83
CA ASN A 98 -2.95 -12.03 1.79
C ASN A 98 -3.21 -13.48 2.24
N ASP A 99 -4.01 -14.24 1.48
CA ASP A 99 -4.42 -15.60 1.85
C ASP A 99 -3.27 -16.61 1.86
N GLN A 100 -2.11 -16.25 1.30
CA GLN A 100 -0.95 -17.12 1.20
C GLN A 100 0.20 -16.72 2.13
N ALA A 101 0.23 -15.47 2.58
CA ALA A 101 1.25 -15.00 3.52
C ALA A 101 0.65 -14.00 4.50
N PRO A 102 0.63 -14.33 5.80
CA PRO A 102 0.25 -13.36 6.82
C PRO A 102 1.37 -12.33 6.98
N LEU A 103 1.03 -11.06 6.84
CA LEU A 103 1.91 -9.93 7.09
C LEU A 103 1.32 -9.11 8.25
N SER A 104 2.06 -9.00 9.33
CA SER A 104 1.68 -8.19 10.49
C SER A 104 2.21 -6.77 10.38
N SER A 105 1.82 -5.89 11.29
CA SER A 105 2.44 -4.58 11.38
C SER A 105 3.94 -4.65 11.73
N ARG A 106 4.39 -5.71 12.45
CA ARG A 106 5.81 -6.01 12.63
C ARG A 106 6.51 -6.26 11.29
N THR A 107 5.89 -7.02 10.41
CA THR A 107 6.45 -7.28 9.07
C THR A 107 6.58 -6.00 8.26
N VAL A 108 5.52 -5.19 8.24
CA VAL A 108 5.50 -3.91 7.50
C VAL A 108 6.57 -2.96 8.06
N ARG A 109 6.69 -2.84 9.39
CA ARG A 109 7.75 -2.07 10.04
C ARG A 109 9.14 -2.52 9.58
N PHE A 110 9.39 -3.82 9.54
CA PHE A 110 10.69 -4.39 9.17
C PHE A 110 11.12 -4.06 7.74
N ILE A 111 10.16 -3.86 6.83
CA ILE A 111 10.39 -3.61 5.40
C ILE A 111 10.09 -2.16 4.98
N SER A 112 10.03 -1.21 5.91
CA SER A 112 9.70 0.20 5.63
C SER A 112 10.79 1.21 6.03
N GLY A 113 11.93 0.75 6.54
CA GLY A 113 13.00 1.61 7.02
C GLY A 113 13.92 2.19 5.96
N THR A 114 14.73 3.12 6.40
CA THR A 114 15.80 3.74 5.60
C THR A 114 16.88 2.73 5.19
N HIS A 115 17.07 1.71 6.01
CA HIS A 115 18.01 0.62 5.77
C HIS A 115 17.29 -0.71 5.67
N PHE A 116 17.80 -1.61 4.83
CA PHE A 116 17.36 -2.99 4.78
C PHE A 116 18.57 -3.93 4.62
N PRO A 117 18.87 -4.81 5.62
CA PRO A 117 18.11 -5.07 6.88
C PRO A 117 18.11 -3.87 7.84
N PRO A 118 17.07 -3.75 8.68
CA PRO A 118 17.03 -2.71 9.70
C PRO A 118 18.27 -2.75 10.62
N GLY A 119 18.82 -1.58 10.94
CA GLY A 119 19.98 -1.44 11.81
C GLY A 119 21.33 -1.78 11.16
N ILE A 120 21.39 -2.08 9.86
CA ILE A 120 22.62 -2.33 9.11
C ILE A 120 22.94 -1.11 8.26
N LYS A 121 23.94 -0.34 8.65
CA LYS A 121 24.39 0.84 7.91
C LYS A 121 24.93 0.50 6.52
N ASN A 122 24.97 1.49 5.65
CA ASN A 122 25.42 1.36 4.26
C ASN A 122 24.65 0.29 3.45
N THR A 123 23.35 0.17 3.74
CA THR A 123 22.43 -0.67 2.99
C THR A 123 21.32 0.19 2.36
N PRO A 124 20.74 -0.23 1.22
CA PRO A 124 19.63 0.48 0.60
C PRO A 124 18.41 0.54 1.51
N ASN A 125 17.51 1.47 1.22
CA ASN A 125 16.20 1.54 1.86
C ASN A 125 15.37 0.26 1.66
N ALA A 126 14.49 0.01 2.60
CA ALA A 126 13.55 -1.09 2.55
C ALA A 126 12.49 -0.89 1.43
N ALA A 127 11.87 -1.99 1.01
CA ALA A 127 10.92 -2.03 -0.11
C ALA A 127 9.71 -1.09 0.03
N LEU A 128 9.27 -0.82 1.26
CA LEU A 128 8.13 0.06 1.58
C LEU A 128 8.57 1.35 2.29
N TYR A 129 9.78 1.84 2.04
CA TYR A 129 10.16 3.18 2.49
C TYR A 129 9.13 4.21 2.03
N GLY A 130 8.67 5.09 2.93
CA GLY A 130 7.61 6.06 2.65
C GLY A 130 6.18 5.51 2.77
N VAL A 131 6.00 4.33 3.37
CA VAL A 131 4.70 3.70 3.61
C VAL A 131 3.74 4.60 4.43
N GLU A 132 4.27 5.50 5.23
CA GLU A 132 3.52 6.51 5.99
C GLU A 132 2.76 7.50 5.12
N ASN A 133 3.15 7.65 3.86
CA ASN A 133 2.56 8.58 2.91
C ASN A 133 1.45 7.95 2.04
N ILE A 134 0.97 6.76 2.38
CA ILE A 134 -0.08 6.06 1.63
C ILE A 134 -1.35 5.83 2.47
N ASN A 135 -2.44 5.46 1.80
CA ASN A 135 -3.73 5.15 2.43
C ASN A 135 -4.26 6.27 3.34
N ARG A 136 -4.03 7.51 2.93
CA ARG A 136 -4.41 8.70 3.69
C ARG A 136 -5.85 9.17 3.42
N GLY A 137 -6.65 8.38 2.69
CA GLY A 137 -8.05 8.63 2.41
C GLY A 137 -8.31 9.75 1.39
N CYS A 138 -7.35 9.99 0.50
CA CYS A 138 -7.49 10.97 -0.58
C CYS A 138 -8.58 10.57 -1.57
N ARG A 139 -9.13 11.54 -2.28
CA ARG A 139 -10.18 11.29 -3.28
C ARG A 139 -9.64 10.54 -4.47
N VAL A 140 -10.41 9.59 -4.94
CA VAL A 140 -10.04 8.77 -6.09
C VAL A 140 -10.71 9.24 -7.36
N ASP A 141 -11.97 9.60 -7.28
CA ASP A 141 -12.74 10.10 -8.43
C ASP A 141 -13.65 11.25 -8.01
N VAL A 142 -13.63 12.32 -8.81
CA VAL A 142 -14.49 13.50 -8.59
C VAL A 142 -15.94 13.19 -8.94
N GLN A 143 -16.19 12.26 -9.87
CA GLN A 143 -17.53 11.90 -10.34
C GLN A 143 -18.09 10.64 -9.68
N GLY A 144 -17.24 9.88 -8.98
CA GLY A 144 -17.53 8.54 -8.47
C GLY A 144 -17.43 8.39 -6.95
N ASP A 145 -17.61 9.44 -6.18
CA ASP A 145 -17.58 9.38 -4.70
C ASP A 145 -18.43 8.21 -4.13
N ALA A 146 -19.52 7.83 -4.82
CA ALA A 146 -20.37 6.72 -4.42
C ALA A 146 -19.71 5.34 -4.61
N VAL A 147 -18.87 5.16 -5.64
CA VAL A 147 -18.21 3.89 -5.96
C VAL A 147 -17.11 3.59 -4.94
N PHE A 148 -16.42 4.63 -4.48
CA PHE A 148 -15.33 4.48 -3.50
C PHE A 148 -15.80 4.35 -2.06
N ASN A 149 -16.96 4.89 -1.73
CA ASN A 149 -17.50 4.78 -0.39
C ASN A 149 -18.07 3.38 -0.06
N ALA A 150 -18.37 2.58 -1.08
CA ALA A 150 -18.93 1.25 -0.87
C ALA A 150 -17.86 0.16 -0.66
N PRO A 151 -16.84 0.00 -1.55
CA PRO A 151 -15.85 -1.07 -1.38
C PRO A 151 -14.61 -0.67 -0.57
N PHE A 152 -14.25 0.62 -0.56
CA PHE A 152 -13.13 1.15 0.23
C PHE A 152 -13.60 2.40 0.97
N PRO A 153 -14.33 2.22 2.08
CA PRO A 153 -14.81 3.36 2.84
C PRO A 153 -13.61 4.21 3.26
N ARG A 154 -13.77 5.52 3.15
CA ARG A 154 -12.75 6.45 3.66
C ARG A 154 -12.44 6.08 5.10
N PRO A 155 -11.17 6.00 5.47
CA PRO A 155 -10.82 5.82 6.87
C PRO A 155 -11.57 6.86 7.70
N LYS A 156 -12.29 6.40 8.70
CA LYS A 156 -12.98 7.27 9.66
C LYS A 156 -12.26 7.16 10.99
N SER A 157 -12.16 8.27 11.69
CA SER A 157 -11.75 8.26 13.08
C SER A 157 -12.77 7.50 13.91
N ILE A 158 -12.41 7.13 15.12
CA ILE A 158 -13.34 6.51 16.07
C ILE A 158 -14.56 7.41 16.31
N ALA A 159 -14.36 8.72 16.48
CA ALA A 159 -15.45 9.69 16.61
C ALA A 159 -16.40 9.68 15.39
N GLY A 160 -15.86 9.57 14.17
CA GLY A 160 -16.66 9.48 12.95
C GLY A 160 -17.48 8.19 12.79
N VAL A 161 -17.18 7.16 13.58
CA VAL A 161 -17.90 5.87 13.58
C VAL A 161 -18.83 5.72 14.78
N PHE A 162 -18.42 6.17 15.96
CA PHE A 162 -19.13 5.95 17.23
C PHE A 162 -19.74 7.21 17.84
N GLY A 163 -19.61 8.38 17.18
CA GLY A 163 -20.12 9.66 17.65
C GLY A 163 -19.10 10.50 18.41
N GLU A 164 -19.47 11.75 18.69
CA GLU A 164 -18.64 12.70 19.42
C GLU A 164 -18.38 12.18 20.84
N GLY A 165 -17.12 12.25 21.28
CA GLY A 165 -16.68 11.77 22.60
C GLY A 165 -15.97 10.42 22.58
N ALA A 166 -15.90 9.73 21.44
CA ALA A 166 -15.21 8.45 21.31
C ALA A 166 -13.80 8.56 20.66
N GLY A 167 -13.16 9.71 20.77
CA GLY A 167 -11.84 10.00 20.17
C GLY A 167 -11.83 11.33 19.42
N SER A 168 -10.66 11.89 19.19
CA SER A 168 -10.54 13.18 18.55
C SER A 168 -11.20 13.25 17.18
N THR A 169 -12.00 14.26 16.96
CA THR A 169 -12.59 14.60 15.66
C THR A 169 -11.48 15.00 14.70
N PRO A 170 -11.34 14.36 13.53
CA PRO A 170 -10.58 14.95 12.45
C PRO A 170 -11.25 16.28 12.10
N LEU A 171 -10.50 17.36 12.13
CA LEU A 171 -11.00 18.65 11.64
C LEU A 171 -11.48 18.45 10.19
N PRO A 172 -12.67 18.96 9.84
CA PRO A 172 -13.13 18.90 8.47
C PRO A 172 -12.15 19.68 7.59
N CYS A 173 -11.61 19.02 6.59
CA CYS A 173 -10.77 19.65 5.61
C CYS A 173 -11.61 20.29 4.52
N GLU A 174 -11.56 21.59 4.45
CA GLU A 174 -12.03 22.31 3.28
C GLU A 174 -10.98 22.26 2.15
N PRO A 175 -11.39 22.28 0.88
CA PRO A 175 -10.46 22.26 -0.26
C PRO A 175 -9.43 23.41 -0.27
N SER A 176 -9.70 24.47 0.48
CA SER A 176 -8.85 25.64 0.63
C SER A 176 -7.89 25.56 1.82
N ASP A 177 -7.93 24.48 2.60
CA ASP A 177 -7.14 24.37 3.82
C ASP A 177 -5.69 23.96 3.50
N THR A 178 -4.80 24.93 3.60
CA THR A 178 -3.35 24.78 3.36
C THR A 178 -2.63 24.07 4.50
N ARG A 179 -3.33 23.70 5.58
CA ARG A 179 -2.75 23.08 6.79
C ARG A 179 -2.54 21.57 6.67
N GLY A 180 -2.59 21.01 5.46
CA GLY A 180 -2.28 19.59 5.25
C GLY A 180 -3.28 18.64 5.88
N CYS A 181 -4.55 18.87 5.63
CA CYS A 181 -5.61 18.00 6.10
C CYS A 181 -5.60 16.66 5.39
N ALA A 182 -5.00 15.68 6.01
CA ALA A 182 -5.16 14.29 5.60
C ALA A 182 -6.59 13.82 5.89
N ARG A 183 -7.37 13.57 4.85
CA ARG A 183 -8.58 12.76 5.00
C ARG A 183 -8.17 11.30 5.22
N GLY A 184 -7.62 10.98 6.40
CA GLY A 184 -7.33 9.62 6.79
C GLY A 184 -5.86 9.22 6.89
N GLY A 185 -4.92 10.14 6.80
CA GLY A 185 -3.50 9.91 7.08
C GLY A 185 -3.06 10.50 8.42
N PRO A 186 -1.77 10.45 8.76
CA PRO A 186 -1.27 11.14 9.92
C PRO A 186 -1.52 12.63 9.74
N MET A 187 -2.34 13.19 10.62
CA MET A 187 -2.53 14.63 10.73
C MET A 187 -1.45 15.18 11.65
N LEU A 188 -0.97 16.37 11.35
CA LEU A 188 -0.10 17.10 12.25
C LEU A 188 -0.91 18.21 12.92
N ASP A 189 -0.71 18.40 14.21
CA ASP A 189 -1.19 19.58 14.90
C ASP A 189 -0.37 20.83 14.54
N ASP A 190 -0.75 21.99 15.07
CA ASP A 190 -0.05 23.26 14.80
C ASP A 190 1.42 23.25 15.26
N ALA A 191 1.80 22.34 16.17
CA ALA A 191 3.18 22.13 16.62
C ALA A 191 3.95 21.14 15.71
N GLY A 192 3.30 20.57 14.70
CA GLY A 192 3.89 19.57 13.81
C GLY A 192 3.98 18.17 14.44
N GLU A 193 3.26 17.93 15.53
CA GLU A 193 3.15 16.60 16.14
C GLU A 193 2.09 15.76 15.42
N THR A 194 2.33 14.45 15.37
CA THR A 194 1.42 13.53 14.70
C THR A 194 0.12 13.40 15.48
N LEU A 195 -0.97 13.79 14.84
CA LEU A 195 -2.32 13.48 15.33
C LEU A 195 -2.68 12.03 15.05
N PRO A 196 -3.71 11.47 15.72
CA PRO A 196 -4.12 10.08 15.51
C PRO A 196 -4.34 9.76 14.05
N SER A 197 -3.67 8.73 13.55
CA SER A 197 -3.81 8.27 12.18
C SER A 197 -5.06 7.43 12.04
N VAL A 198 -5.88 7.77 11.05
CA VAL A 198 -7.00 6.91 10.62
C VAL A 198 -6.63 6.03 9.42
N GLY A 199 -5.38 6.14 8.94
CA GLY A 199 -4.79 5.28 7.91
C GLY A 199 -4.19 4.01 8.50
N ILE A 200 -3.09 3.58 7.89
CA ILE A 200 -2.33 2.38 8.27
C ILE A 200 -1.06 2.69 9.07
N THR A 201 -0.72 3.95 9.25
CA THR A 201 0.49 4.40 9.94
C THR A 201 0.15 5.04 11.27
N THR A 202 1.07 5.06 12.20
CA THR A 202 0.82 5.36 13.60
C THR A 202 1.76 6.39 14.20
N GLY A 203 2.58 7.07 13.40
CA GLY A 203 3.53 8.03 13.91
C GLY A 203 4.15 8.90 12.85
N LYS A 204 5.04 9.79 13.26
CA LYS A 204 5.92 10.52 12.35
C LYS A 204 6.81 9.53 11.61
N ALA A 205 7.09 9.84 10.35
CA ALA A 205 8.17 9.20 9.65
C ALA A 205 9.48 9.45 10.41
N ASP A 206 10.10 8.40 10.96
CA ASP A 206 11.49 8.48 11.33
C ASP A 206 12.31 8.08 10.12
N VAL A 207 13.01 9.05 9.60
CA VAL A 207 13.87 8.89 8.43
C VAL A 207 15.07 7.97 8.69
N PHE A 208 15.39 7.65 9.96
CA PHE A 208 16.65 6.98 10.26
C PHE A 208 16.54 5.52 10.70
N ASP A 209 15.46 5.06 11.30
CA ASP A 209 15.42 3.65 11.74
C ASP A 209 14.02 3.06 11.99
N ALA A 210 13.40 2.49 10.98
CA ALA A 210 12.17 1.74 11.10
C ALA A 210 12.32 0.34 11.74
N GLY A 211 13.54 -0.13 11.96
CA GLY A 211 13.83 -1.45 12.55
C GLY A 211 13.78 -1.47 14.06
N GLN A 212 13.93 -0.35 14.74
CA GLN A 212 14.01 -0.30 16.20
C GLN A 212 12.63 -0.17 16.85
N ASP A 213 12.49 -0.81 18.02
CA ASP A 213 11.25 -0.77 18.81
C ASP A 213 11.15 0.49 19.68
N GLN A 214 11.42 1.66 19.10
CA GLN A 214 11.29 2.94 19.80
C GLN A 214 9.92 3.56 19.58
N PRO A 215 9.17 3.87 20.63
CA PRO A 215 7.89 4.55 20.51
C PRO A 215 8.05 5.92 19.84
N GLY A 216 7.23 6.19 18.85
CA GLY A 216 7.15 7.52 18.21
C GLY A 216 8.13 7.78 17.07
N ALA A 217 9.12 6.91 16.86
CA ALA A 217 10.18 7.12 15.88
C ALA A 217 9.93 6.41 14.53
N VAL A 218 8.87 5.65 14.36
CA VAL A 218 8.63 4.80 13.20
C VAL A 218 7.21 4.89 12.69
N PRO A 219 6.99 4.83 11.37
CA PRO A 219 5.68 5.01 10.77
C PRO A 219 4.70 3.89 11.10
N VAL A 220 5.14 2.69 11.45
CA VAL A 220 4.28 1.55 11.75
C VAL A 220 4.65 0.91 13.08
N ASN A 221 3.75 1.00 14.06
CA ASN A 221 3.94 0.32 15.34
C ASN A 221 3.61 -1.18 15.24
N PRO A 222 4.32 -2.06 15.99
CA PRO A 222 3.89 -3.44 16.21
C PRO A 222 2.56 -3.51 16.96
N GLY A 223 1.83 -4.62 16.81
CA GLY A 223 0.55 -4.84 17.49
C GLY A 223 -0.64 -4.98 16.54
N GLY A 224 -0.43 -4.93 15.21
CA GLY A 224 -1.43 -5.19 14.19
C GLY A 224 -1.28 -6.60 13.60
N ILE A 225 -2.32 -7.42 13.73
CA ILE A 225 -2.31 -8.83 13.32
C ILE A 225 -3.51 -9.11 12.41
N PRO A 226 -3.30 -9.77 11.24
CA PRO A 226 -4.41 -10.17 10.37
C PRO A 226 -5.25 -11.27 11.04
N ILE A 227 -6.55 -11.21 10.79
CA ILE A 227 -7.50 -12.25 11.22
C ILE A 227 -7.83 -13.14 10.02
N TYR A 228 -7.65 -14.45 10.19
CA TYR A 228 -7.93 -15.45 9.17
C TYR A 228 -9.08 -16.36 9.59
N ARG A 229 -9.84 -16.82 8.59
CA ARG A 229 -10.83 -17.89 8.75
C ARG A 229 -10.79 -18.77 7.48
N GLY A 230 -10.53 -20.07 7.66
CA GLY A 230 -10.42 -21.01 6.53
C GLY A 230 -9.37 -20.60 5.50
N GLY A 231 -8.22 -20.09 5.96
CA GLY A 231 -7.13 -19.62 5.13
C GLY A 231 -7.36 -18.29 4.39
N LYS A 232 -8.46 -17.60 4.66
CA LYS A 232 -8.80 -16.29 4.06
C LYS A 232 -8.64 -15.17 5.07
N VAL A 233 -8.06 -14.05 4.64
CA VAL A 233 -8.02 -12.82 5.46
C VAL A 233 -9.40 -12.21 5.53
N ILE A 234 -9.95 -12.06 6.73
CA ILE A 234 -11.29 -11.50 6.96
C ILE A 234 -11.27 -10.16 7.69
N GLY A 235 -10.11 -9.72 8.16
CA GLY A 235 -9.94 -8.44 8.86
C GLY A 235 -8.61 -8.37 9.59
N GLY A 236 -8.53 -7.47 10.58
CA GLY A 236 -7.36 -7.31 11.42
C GLY A 236 -7.73 -6.87 12.83
N VAL A 237 -6.87 -7.21 13.78
CA VAL A 237 -6.90 -6.71 15.15
C VAL A 237 -5.66 -5.91 15.45
N GLY A 238 -5.82 -4.81 16.16
CA GLY A 238 -4.72 -3.96 16.62
C GLY A 238 -4.78 -3.72 18.11
N VAL A 239 -3.62 -3.69 18.75
CA VAL A 239 -3.45 -3.33 20.16
C VAL A 239 -2.40 -2.23 20.26
N ALA A 240 -2.68 -1.22 21.08
CA ALA A 240 -1.83 -0.07 21.31
C ALA A 240 -1.83 0.36 22.79
N GLY A 241 -1.03 1.37 23.14
CA GLY A 241 -0.95 1.93 24.48
C GLY A 241 -0.07 1.14 25.45
N VAL A 242 0.63 0.12 24.96
CA VAL A 242 1.54 -0.72 25.75
C VAL A 242 2.83 -0.95 24.96
N ALA A 243 3.86 -1.48 25.60
CA ALA A 243 5.13 -1.82 24.93
C ALA A 243 4.89 -2.77 23.74
N ALA A 244 5.71 -2.64 22.69
CA ALA A 244 5.57 -3.35 21.43
C ALA A 244 5.36 -4.87 21.57
N ASN A 245 6.16 -5.52 22.38
CA ASN A 245 6.07 -6.95 22.66
C ASN A 245 4.75 -7.35 23.37
N LEU A 246 4.21 -6.47 24.21
CA LEU A 246 2.92 -6.66 24.88
C LEU A 246 1.77 -6.47 23.89
N ALA A 247 1.85 -5.42 23.06
CA ALA A 247 0.84 -5.17 22.02
C ALA A 247 0.73 -6.35 21.05
N GLU A 248 1.86 -6.85 20.56
CA GLU A 248 1.90 -8.02 19.69
C GLU A 248 1.37 -9.28 20.36
N TYR A 249 1.74 -9.50 21.63
CA TYR A 249 1.25 -10.66 22.40
C TYR A 249 -0.27 -10.64 22.50
N ALA A 250 -0.86 -9.52 22.91
CA ALA A 250 -2.31 -9.41 23.07
C ALA A 250 -3.05 -9.49 21.72
N ALA A 251 -2.55 -8.84 20.67
CA ALA A 251 -3.14 -8.88 19.35
C ALA A 251 -3.06 -10.29 18.73
N THR A 252 -1.92 -10.99 18.89
CA THR A 252 -1.74 -12.33 18.34
C THR A 252 -2.62 -13.35 19.06
N LEU A 253 -2.75 -13.26 20.39
CA LEU A 253 -3.73 -14.06 21.14
C LEU A 253 -5.16 -13.79 20.67
N ALA A 254 -5.51 -12.52 20.46
CA ALA A 254 -6.85 -12.15 20.01
C ALA A 254 -7.17 -12.69 18.62
N ALA A 255 -6.20 -12.65 17.69
CA ALA A 255 -6.36 -13.15 16.33
C ALA A 255 -6.49 -14.68 16.26
N ALA A 256 -5.80 -15.42 17.15
CA ALA A 256 -5.75 -16.89 17.10
C ALA A 256 -6.54 -17.56 18.26
N GLY A 257 -6.72 -16.88 19.37
CA GLY A 257 -7.22 -17.46 20.62
C GLY A 257 -8.70 -17.25 20.91
N SER A 258 -9.43 -16.55 20.04
CA SER A 258 -10.85 -16.22 20.27
C SER A 258 -11.80 -17.43 20.14
N GLY A 259 -11.31 -18.59 19.70
CA GLY A 259 -12.07 -19.84 19.66
C GLY A 259 -13.14 -19.94 18.56
N ARG A 260 -13.23 -18.97 17.66
CA ARG A 260 -14.27 -18.90 16.62
C ARG A 260 -13.78 -19.35 15.23
N GLY A 261 -12.85 -20.29 15.18
CA GLY A 261 -12.28 -20.79 13.91
C GLY A 261 -11.39 -19.77 13.20
N MET A 262 -10.91 -18.74 13.90
CA MET A 262 -9.98 -17.77 13.39
C MET A 262 -8.55 -18.26 13.67
N ASP A 263 -7.78 -18.54 12.63
CA ASP A 263 -6.44 -19.07 12.77
C ASP A 263 -5.56 -18.64 11.58
N PHE A 264 -4.44 -18.01 11.86
CA PHE A 264 -3.43 -17.64 10.87
C PHE A 264 -2.37 -18.73 10.65
N SER A 265 -2.49 -19.86 11.32
CA SER A 265 -1.49 -20.95 11.24
C SER A 265 -1.45 -21.61 9.87
N GLU A 266 -2.57 -21.65 9.16
CA GLU A 266 -2.61 -22.29 7.83
C GLU A 266 -1.69 -21.57 6.82
N PRO A 267 -1.78 -20.24 6.62
CA PRO A 267 -0.83 -19.54 5.76
C PRO A 267 0.63 -19.67 6.22
N LEU A 268 0.90 -19.53 7.53
CA LEU A 268 2.26 -19.67 8.08
C LEU A 268 2.79 -21.09 8.03
N GLY A 269 1.93 -22.09 8.00
CA GLY A 269 2.30 -23.51 7.93
C GLY A 269 2.67 -23.98 6.52
N LYS A 270 2.49 -23.15 5.47
CA LYS A 270 2.88 -23.49 4.10
C LYS A 270 4.41 -23.65 3.99
N PRO A 271 4.88 -24.55 3.12
CA PRO A 271 6.33 -24.71 2.90
C PRO A 271 6.99 -23.41 2.45
N GLY A 272 8.14 -23.13 3.04
CA GLY A 272 8.93 -21.94 2.74
C GLY A 272 8.85 -20.87 3.81
N ALA A 273 9.34 -19.69 3.47
CA ALA A 273 9.25 -18.47 4.28
C ALA A 273 9.10 -17.28 3.34
N VAL A 274 8.41 -16.23 3.78
CA VAL A 274 8.44 -14.96 3.07
C VAL A 274 9.82 -14.35 3.21
N LEU A 275 10.45 -14.09 2.08
CA LEU A 275 11.82 -13.62 1.99
C LEU A 275 11.88 -12.36 1.13
N ILE A 276 12.59 -11.34 1.60
CA ILE A 276 13.05 -10.23 0.77
C ILE A 276 14.57 -10.19 0.86
N ASP A 277 15.25 -10.15 -0.26
CA ASP A 277 16.71 -10.19 -0.38
C ASP A 277 17.39 -11.30 0.46
N GLY A 278 16.73 -12.46 0.53
CA GLY A 278 17.21 -13.62 1.28
C GLY A 278 16.91 -13.59 2.78
N LEU A 279 16.32 -12.54 3.30
CA LEU A 279 15.98 -12.39 4.71
C LEU A 279 14.54 -12.84 5.00
N ARG A 280 14.37 -13.65 6.03
CA ARG A 280 13.04 -14.04 6.51
C ARG A 280 12.37 -12.88 7.22
N LEU A 281 11.12 -12.57 6.82
CA LEU A 281 10.38 -11.49 7.43
C LEU A 281 9.79 -11.92 8.79
N PRO A 282 9.94 -11.11 9.84
CA PRO A 282 9.33 -11.40 11.14
C PRO A 282 7.82 -11.14 11.09
N PHE A 283 7.05 -12.00 11.76
CA PHE A 283 5.62 -11.83 11.93
C PHE A 283 5.24 -11.38 13.34
N PHE A 284 5.94 -11.88 14.38
CA PHE A 284 5.71 -11.59 15.78
C PHE A 284 7.05 -11.51 16.51
N GLY A 285 7.41 -10.34 17.02
CA GLY A 285 8.76 -10.14 17.55
C GLY A 285 9.82 -10.54 16.51
N THR A 286 10.65 -11.50 16.84
CA THR A 286 11.63 -12.11 15.92
C THR A 286 11.13 -13.40 15.25
N CYS A 287 9.89 -13.83 15.57
CA CYS A 287 9.35 -15.09 15.06
C CYS A 287 8.96 -14.98 13.58
N THR A 288 9.48 -15.91 12.80
CA THR A 288 9.18 -16.07 11.36
C THR A 288 8.41 -17.36 11.04
N THR A 289 8.07 -18.17 12.06
CA THR A 289 7.39 -19.45 11.91
C THR A 289 6.27 -19.62 12.93
N ILE A 290 5.25 -20.41 12.57
CA ILE A 290 4.12 -20.70 13.46
C ILE A 290 4.56 -21.41 14.76
N THR A 291 5.56 -22.27 14.69
CA THR A 291 6.07 -22.95 15.88
C THR A 291 6.67 -21.96 16.88
N CYS A 292 7.48 -21.01 16.39
CA CYS A 292 8.03 -19.94 17.23
C CYS A 292 6.91 -19.14 17.89
N ILE A 293 5.92 -18.69 17.12
CA ILE A 293 4.79 -17.90 17.61
C ILE A 293 4.02 -18.67 18.68
N ARG A 294 3.63 -19.92 18.42
CA ARG A 294 2.90 -20.76 19.38
C ARG A 294 3.67 -20.98 20.67
N ASN A 295 4.99 -21.18 20.59
CA ASN A 295 5.82 -21.34 21.79
C ASN A 295 5.90 -20.04 22.60
N THR A 296 6.05 -18.89 21.92
CA THR A 296 6.09 -17.59 22.60
C THR A 296 4.75 -17.27 23.27
N LEU A 297 3.61 -17.60 22.64
CA LEU A 297 2.28 -17.36 23.19
C LEU A 297 1.93 -18.25 24.42
N ARG A 298 2.66 -19.35 24.64
CA ARG A 298 2.43 -20.20 25.82
C ARG A 298 2.79 -19.53 27.14
N THR A 299 3.69 -18.57 27.09
CA THR A 299 4.18 -17.86 28.28
C THR A 299 3.80 -16.39 28.17
N ARG A 300 3.10 -15.89 29.16
CA ARG A 300 2.82 -14.47 29.27
C ARG A 300 4.13 -13.69 29.37
N PRO A 301 4.28 -12.54 28.70
CA PRO A 301 5.46 -11.71 28.82
C PRO A 301 5.76 -11.33 30.27
N ALA A 302 7.04 -11.33 30.62
CA ALA A 302 7.49 -11.01 31.99
C ALA A 302 6.98 -9.62 32.42
N GLY A 303 6.57 -9.52 33.69
CA GLY A 303 6.05 -8.28 34.28
C GLY A 303 4.62 -7.91 33.86
N SER A 304 3.96 -8.72 33.01
CA SER A 304 2.56 -8.51 32.65
C SER A 304 1.61 -9.39 33.47
N PHE A 305 0.36 -8.95 33.60
CA PHE A 305 -0.69 -9.66 34.32
C PHE A 305 -2.00 -9.69 33.51
N PRO A 306 -2.93 -10.63 33.80
CA PRO A 306 -4.21 -10.73 33.11
C PRO A 306 -5.05 -9.48 33.29
N GLY A 307 -5.79 -9.10 32.23
CA GLY A 307 -6.76 -8.02 32.27
C GLY A 307 -8.18 -8.49 32.59
N GLN A 308 -9.06 -7.52 32.78
CA GLN A 308 -10.51 -7.73 32.91
C GLN A 308 -11.23 -6.87 31.89
N LEU A 309 -12.26 -7.44 31.24
CA LEU A 309 -13.06 -6.71 30.25
C LEU A 309 -13.77 -5.51 30.87
N SER A 310 -14.28 -5.68 32.11
CA SER A 310 -15.00 -4.64 32.87
C SER A 310 -14.13 -3.42 33.23
N SER A 311 -12.82 -3.50 33.08
CA SER A 311 -11.90 -2.38 33.35
C SER A 311 -11.81 -1.34 32.23
N GLY A 312 -12.63 -1.43 31.19
CA GLY A 312 -12.59 -0.49 30.07
C GLY A 312 -13.93 -0.31 29.38
N THR A 313 -13.95 0.62 28.43
CA THR A 313 -15.09 0.89 27.56
C THR A 313 -15.04 0.00 26.31
N PHE A 314 -16.16 -0.59 25.98
CA PHE A 314 -16.31 -1.54 24.90
C PHE A 314 -17.41 -1.10 23.93
N VAL A 315 -17.09 -0.91 22.68
CA VAL A 315 -18.04 -0.53 21.63
C VAL A 315 -17.89 -1.47 20.45
N VAL A 316 -18.99 -2.04 19.96
CA VAL A 316 -19.02 -2.88 18.76
C VAL A 316 -20.15 -2.41 17.85
N GLN A 317 -19.84 -2.28 16.56
CA GLN A 317 -20.84 -1.98 15.55
C GLN A 317 -21.86 -3.13 15.42
N PRO A 318 -23.14 -2.83 15.28
CA PRO A 318 -24.19 -3.85 15.12
C PRO A 318 -24.28 -4.37 13.68
N ARG A 319 -23.15 -4.46 12.98
CA ARG A 319 -23.08 -4.92 11.58
C ARG A 319 -21.90 -5.86 11.39
N ASP A 320 -22.02 -6.70 10.37
CA ASP A 320 -20.94 -7.55 9.91
C ASP A 320 -19.93 -6.76 9.10
N GLY A 321 -18.71 -7.28 9.02
CA GLY A 321 -17.64 -6.75 8.19
C GLY A 321 -17.88 -7.00 6.69
N LEU A 322 -17.06 -6.35 5.87
CA LEU A 322 -17.09 -6.45 4.43
C LEU A 322 -15.86 -7.19 3.90
N GLN A 323 -16.02 -7.87 2.78
CA GLN A 323 -14.93 -8.36 1.95
C GLN A 323 -14.43 -7.24 1.04
N ALA A 324 -13.15 -7.25 0.73
CA ALA A 324 -12.60 -6.34 -0.25
C ALA A 324 -12.99 -6.79 -1.68
N PRO A 325 -13.48 -5.87 -2.53
CA PRO A 325 -13.87 -6.20 -3.90
C PRO A 325 -12.68 -6.66 -4.73
N GLU A 326 -12.94 -7.54 -5.67
CA GLU A 326 -11.97 -8.10 -6.61
C GLU A 326 -12.38 -7.82 -8.05
N ASN A 327 -11.46 -8.01 -8.97
CA ASN A 327 -11.61 -7.67 -10.38
C ASN A 327 -11.76 -6.16 -10.60
N TYR A 328 -12.66 -5.72 -11.45
CA TYR A 328 -12.90 -4.30 -11.68
C TYR A 328 -13.62 -3.64 -10.50
N VAL A 329 -12.86 -2.95 -9.67
CA VAL A 329 -13.39 -2.04 -8.64
C VAL A 329 -13.95 -0.78 -9.31
N LEU A 330 -13.24 -0.29 -10.34
CA LEU A 330 -13.72 0.70 -11.28
C LEU A 330 -13.48 0.15 -12.69
N GLY A 331 -14.55 0.03 -13.48
CA GLY A 331 -14.49 -0.48 -14.86
C GLY A 331 -13.74 0.48 -15.79
N PRO A 332 -13.17 -0.05 -16.91
CA PRO A 332 -12.47 0.78 -17.86
C PRO A 332 -13.39 1.79 -18.51
N ARG A 333 -12.89 3.02 -18.65
CA ARG A 333 -13.58 4.13 -19.30
C ARG A 333 -12.59 4.98 -20.09
N ALA A 334 -13.08 5.69 -21.10
CA ALA A 334 -12.28 6.64 -21.85
C ALA A 334 -11.99 7.90 -21.02
N SER A 335 -10.85 8.52 -21.28
CA SER A 335 -10.62 9.91 -20.86
C SER A 335 -11.58 10.86 -21.57
N SER A 336 -12.07 11.86 -20.85
CA SER A 336 -12.85 12.96 -21.44
C SER A 336 -12.01 13.99 -22.18
N LEU A 337 -10.69 13.86 -22.13
CA LEU A 337 -9.76 14.81 -22.73
C LEU A 337 -9.44 14.44 -24.18
N ALA A 338 -9.33 15.45 -25.05
CA ALA A 338 -9.06 15.25 -26.47
C ALA A 338 -7.70 14.57 -26.70
N GLY A 339 -7.70 13.45 -27.43
CA GLY A 339 -6.50 12.65 -27.69
C GLY A 339 -5.99 11.86 -26.49
N GLY A 340 -6.76 11.78 -25.42
CA GLY A 340 -6.49 10.93 -24.26
C GLY A 340 -6.67 9.44 -24.54
N LEU A 341 -6.62 8.62 -23.50
CA LEU A 341 -6.80 7.17 -23.57
C LEU A 341 -8.26 6.83 -23.89
N SER A 342 -8.47 5.94 -24.86
CA SER A 342 -9.78 5.33 -25.11
C SER A 342 -10.09 4.25 -24.08
N GLU A 343 -11.36 3.82 -23.99
CA GLU A 343 -11.74 2.68 -23.13
C GLU A 343 -11.01 1.39 -23.55
N GLU A 344 -10.82 1.19 -24.86
CA GLU A 344 -10.08 0.04 -25.39
C GLU A 344 -8.60 0.07 -24.99
N ASP A 345 -7.95 1.26 -25.05
CA ASP A 345 -6.58 1.44 -24.56
C ASP A 345 -6.47 1.07 -23.08
N VAL A 346 -7.39 1.58 -22.26
CA VAL A 346 -7.42 1.30 -20.83
C VAL A 346 -7.62 -0.19 -20.56
N ARG A 347 -8.55 -0.83 -21.25
CA ARG A 347 -8.80 -2.28 -21.14
C ARG A 347 -7.57 -3.08 -21.54
N ARG A 348 -6.91 -2.73 -22.64
CA ARG A 348 -5.69 -3.39 -23.12
C ARG A 348 -4.57 -3.29 -22.09
N ILE A 349 -4.35 -2.12 -21.48
CA ILE A 349 -3.34 -1.93 -20.45
C ILE A 349 -3.61 -2.81 -19.23
N ILE A 350 -4.87 -2.88 -18.77
CA ILE A 350 -5.26 -3.73 -17.64
C ILE A 350 -5.03 -5.21 -17.98
N ASP A 351 -5.50 -5.66 -19.16
CA ASP A 351 -5.40 -7.07 -19.58
C ASP A 351 -3.94 -7.50 -19.74
N GLN A 352 -3.08 -6.67 -20.34
CA GLN A 352 -1.64 -6.88 -20.43
C GLN A 352 -1.00 -7.00 -19.03
N SER A 353 -1.32 -6.07 -18.13
CA SER A 353 -0.78 -6.05 -16.77
C SER A 353 -1.20 -7.30 -15.97
N VAL A 354 -2.46 -7.73 -16.10
CA VAL A 354 -2.96 -8.98 -15.48
C VAL A 354 -2.24 -10.20 -16.05
N ALA A 355 -2.09 -10.27 -17.37
CA ALA A 355 -1.41 -11.39 -18.02
C ALA A 355 0.07 -11.49 -17.61
N VAL A 356 0.75 -10.35 -17.48
CA VAL A 356 2.13 -10.31 -16.96
C VAL A 356 2.18 -10.73 -15.49
N SER A 357 1.28 -10.22 -14.64
CA SER A 357 1.21 -10.57 -13.21
C SER A 357 1.07 -12.07 -12.99
N LEU A 358 0.22 -12.74 -13.77
CA LEU A 358 -0.04 -14.19 -13.66
C LEU A 358 1.18 -15.06 -13.98
N ARG A 359 2.15 -14.56 -14.72
CA ARG A 359 3.42 -15.26 -15.00
C ARG A 359 4.57 -14.78 -14.13
N THR A 360 4.41 -13.65 -13.45
CA THR A 360 5.44 -13.06 -12.59
C THR A 360 5.44 -13.74 -11.22
N ARG A 361 6.64 -14.10 -10.74
CA ARG A 361 6.81 -14.72 -9.44
C ARG A 361 6.66 -13.70 -8.32
N ALA A 362 5.72 -13.95 -7.42
CA ALA A 362 5.49 -13.15 -6.22
C ALA A 362 6.64 -13.23 -5.21
N MET A 363 6.89 -12.14 -4.48
CA MET A 363 7.83 -12.12 -3.35
C MET A 363 7.17 -12.55 -2.04
N ILE A 364 5.92 -12.14 -1.82
CA ILE A 364 5.24 -12.28 -0.52
C ILE A 364 4.12 -13.33 -0.53
N ARG A 365 4.31 -14.44 -1.27
CA ARG A 365 3.35 -15.57 -1.30
C ARG A 365 4.03 -16.91 -1.06
N LEU A 366 3.32 -17.79 -0.38
CA LEU A 366 3.75 -19.14 -0.07
C LEU A 366 2.78 -20.19 -0.68
N PRO A 367 3.31 -21.35 -1.10
CA PRO A 367 4.73 -21.67 -1.20
C PRO A 367 5.45 -20.77 -2.22
N ILE A 368 6.76 -20.69 -2.14
CA ILE A 368 7.57 -19.91 -3.10
C ILE A 368 7.21 -20.30 -4.55
N ASN A 369 7.33 -19.36 -5.49
CA ASN A 369 7.02 -19.53 -6.92
C ASN A 369 5.51 -19.43 -7.25
N GLN A 370 4.73 -18.76 -6.41
CA GLN A 370 3.34 -18.42 -6.74
C GLN A 370 3.27 -17.22 -7.70
N PRO A 371 2.22 -17.13 -8.53
CA PRO A 371 1.98 -15.97 -9.37
C PRO A 371 1.66 -14.73 -8.52
N ALA A 372 2.15 -13.59 -8.97
CA ALA A 372 1.88 -12.32 -8.32
C ALA A 372 0.41 -11.92 -8.47
N ARG A 373 -0.10 -11.23 -7.45
CA ARG A 373 -1.44 -10.65 -7.40
C ARG A 373 -1.30 -9.14 -7.23
N MET A 374 -1.69 -8.42 -8.27
CA MET A 374 -1.50 -6.98 -8.35
C MET A 374 -2.83 -6.24 -8.29
N THR A 375 -2.74 -5.01 -7.85
CA THR A 375 -3.74 -3.98 -8.11
C THR A 375 -3.18 -3.04 -9.18
N ILE A 376 -3.98 -2.77 -10.20
CA ILE A 376 -3.57 -2.05 -11.41
C ILE A 376 -4.52 -0.88 -11.60
N SER A 377 -3.99 0.30 -11.82
CA SER A 377 -4.77 1.51 -12.05
C SER A 377 -4.23 2.32 -13.22
N VAL A 378 -5.13 2.90 -13.98
CA VAL A 378 -4.81 3.81 -15.09
C VAL A 378 -5.43 5.17 -14.78
N SER A 379 -4.65 6.24 -14.88
CA SER A 379 -5.13 7.63 -14.79
C SER A 379 -4.92 8.38 -16.10
N ASP A 380 -5.78 9.38 -16.35
CA ASP A 380 -5.59 10.32 -17.45
C ASP A 380 -4.77 11.57 -17.05
N GLU A 381 -4.70 12.52 -17.99
CA GLU A 381 -3.99 13.79 -17.84
C GLU A 381 -4.59 14.72 -16.76
N ALA A 382 -5.86 14.56 -16.44
CA ALA A 382 -6.51 15.29 -15.34
C ALA A 382 -6.38 14.61 -13.98
N GLY A 383 -5.68 13.45 -13.91
CA GLY A 383 -5.62 12.61 -12.73
C GLY A 383 -6.90 11.83 -12.44
N THR A 384 -7.84 11.79 -13.40
CA THR A 384 -9.04 10.97 -13.30
C THR A 384 -8.66 9.51 -13.40
N ILE A 385 -9.12 8.68 -12.48
CA ILE A 385 -8.88 7.23 -12.54
C ILE A 385 -9.80 6.62 -13.60
N LEU A 386 -9.22 6.08 -14.66
CA LEU A 386 -9.94 5.48 -15.78
C LEU A 386 -10.26 4.00 -15.55
N ALA A 387 -9.46 3.31 -14.74
CA ALA A 387 -9.74 1.96 -14.27
C ALA A 387 -9.00 1.69 -12.96
N LEU A 388 -9.61 0.82 -12.15
CA LEU A 388 -8.97 0.18 -10.99
C LEU A 388 -9.34 -1.29 -11.01
N TYR A 389 -8.35 -2.16 -11.15
CA TYR A 389 -8.50 -3.61 -11.17
C TYR A 389 -7.68 -4.22 -10.04
N ARG A 390 -8.31 -4.93 -9.12
CA ARG A 390 -7.65 -5.68 -8.05
C ARG A 390 -7.77 -7.17 -8.34
N MET A 391 -6.65 -7.83 -8.60
CA MET A 391 -6.64 -9.28 -8.79
C MET A 391 -7.14 -9.99 -7.52
N ALA A 392 -7.73 -11.16 -7.70
CA ALA A 392 -8.18 -11.98 -6.58
C ALA A 392 -7.04 -12.17 -5.55
N ASP A 393 -7.34 -11.93 -4.29
CA ASP A 393 -6.37 -11.97 -3.19
C ASP A 393 -5.19 -10.97 -3.29
N GLY A 394 -5.28 -9.94 -4.13
CA GLY A 394 -4.34 -8.81 -4.10
C GLY A 394 -4.42 -8.10 -2.74
N THR A 395 -3.31 -7.54 -2.27
CA THR A 395 -3.30 -6.77 -1.01
C THR A 395 -4.20 -5.54 -1.11
N VAL A 396 -4.93 -5.22 -0.04
CA VAL A 396 -5.93 -4.15 -0.08
C VAL A 396 -5.30 -2.77 -0.08
N PHE A 397 -4.20 -2.56 0.67
CA PHE A 397 -3.48 -1.29 0.68
C PHE A 397 -3.06 -0.84 -0.72
N SER A 398 -2.81 -1.80 -1.61
CA SER A 398 -2.37 -1.59 -2.99
C SER A 398 -3.37 -0.83 -3.85
N SER A 399 -4.64 -0.75 -3.44
CA SER A 399 -5.66 -0.05 -4.22
C SER A 399 -5.43 1.46 -4.25
N ASP A 400 -5.23 2.07 -3.10
CA ASP A 400 -4.86 3.48 -2.97
C ASP A 400 -3.49 3.75 -3.62
N VAL A 401 -2.54 2.86 -3.37
CA VAL A 401 -1.17 2.96 -3.89
C VAL A 401 -1.12 2.94 -5.41
N ALA A 402 -1.83 2.01 -6.06
CA ALA A 402 -1.83 1.92 -7.53
C ALA A 402 -2.41 3.18 -8.18
N MET A 403 -3.48 3.75 -7.61
CA MET A 403 -4.08 4.99 -8.10
C MET A 403 -3.14 6.17 -7.95
N THR A 404 -2.52 6.31 -6.79
CA THR A 404 -1.55 7.37 -6.51
C THR A 404 -0.33 7.26 -7.42
N LYS A 405 0.22 6.06 -7.59
CA LYS A 405 1.33 5.78 -8.51
C LYS A 405 0.99 6.17 -9.96
N ALA A 406 -0.22 5.85 -10.44
CA ALA A 406 -0.65 6.22 -11.78
C ALA A 406 -0.68 7.75 -11.97
N ARG A 407 -1.24 8.48 -11.01
CA ARG A 407 -1.28 9.95 -11.00
C ARG A 407 0.12 10.55 -10.96
N ASN A 408 0.99 10.05 -10.08
CA ASN A 408 2.36 10.55 -9.94
C ASN A 408 3.17 10.35 -11.24
N ALA A 409 3.05 9.18 -11.88
CA ALA A 409 3.76 8.90 -13.12
C ALA A 409 3.40 9.88 -14.22
N TYR A 410 2.12 10.24 -14.36
CA TYR A 410 1.71 11.28 -15.29
C TYR A 410 2.24 12.65 -14.88
N TYR A 411 1.89 13.12 -13.66
CA TYR A 411 2.17 14.50 -13.25
C TYR A 411 3.65 14.85 -13.31
N PHE A 412 4.50 14.03 -12.71
CA PHE A 412 5.94 14.30 -12.69
C PHE A 412 6.62 14.14 -14.05
N SER A 413 5.95 13.51 -15.02
CA SER A 413 6.45 13.42 -16.40
C SER A 413 6.02 14.58 -17.30
N THR A 414 5.23 15.52 -16.78
CA THR A 414 4.88 16.76 -17.49
C THR A 414 6.00 17.80 -17.39
N ARG A 415 5.95 18.83 -18.24
CA ARG A 415 6.85 19.99 -18.10
C ARG A 415 6.69 20.67 -16.75
N GLU A 416 5.46 20.84 -16.26
CA GLU A 416 5.17 21.41 -14.95
C GLU A 416 5.81 20.59 -13.83
N GLY A 417 5.59 19.28 -13.82
CA GLY A 417 6.19 18.36 -12.84
C GLY A 417 7.72 18.41 -12.85
N TYR A 418 8.34 18.47 -14.05
CA TYR A 418 9.80 18.65 -14.17
C TYR A 418 10.27 19.95 -13.51
N GLU A 419 9.58 21.09 -13.78
CA GLU A 419 9.99 22.39 -13.20
C GLU A 419 9.85 22.39 -11.66
N VAL A 420 8.81 21.76 -11.13
CA VAL A 420 8.64 21.60 -9.67
C VAL A 420 9.80 20.80 -9.09
N LEU A 421 10.10 19.63 -9.64
CA LEU A 421 11.19 18.76 -9.17
C LEU A 421 12.56 19.43 -9.32
N ARG A 422 12.81 20.13 -10.44
CA ARG A 422 14.03 20.90 -10.66
C ARG A 422 14.21 22.02 -9.65
N SER A 423 13.14 22.75 -9.36
CA SER A 423 13.15 23.83 -8.38
C SER A 423 13.45 23.31 -6.98
N ILE A 424 12.83 22.21 -6.57
CA ILE A 424 13.08 21.59 -5.27
C ILE A 424 14.54 21.14 -5.17
N ALA A 425 15.07 20.45 -6.16
CA ALA A 425 16.46 20.00 -6.19
C ALA A 425 17.47 21.15 -6.11
N ALA A 426 17.16 22.29 -6.73
CA ALA A 426 18.02 23.47 -6.72
C ALA A 426 17.92 24.32 -5.45
N SER A 427 16.79 24.24 -4.72
CA SER A 427 16.49 25.08 -3.55
C SER A 427 16.60 24.36 -2.21
N SER A 428 16.89 23.05 -2.21
CA SER A 428 17.05 22.30 -0.97
C SER A 428 17.97 23.03 0.00
N GLN A 429 17.54 23.10 1.27
CA GLN A 429 18.27 23.86 2.29
C GLN A 429 19.57 23.15 2.71
N GLN A 430 19.62 21.83 2.57
CA GLN A 430 20.75 21.02 3.00
C GLN A 430 21.67 20.64 1.83
N ASP A 431 21.09 20.20 0.71
CA ASP A 431 21.86 19.69 -0.42
C ASP A 431 21.28 20.20 -1.74
N LYS A 432 22.04 21.03 -2.43
CA LYS A 432 21.67 21.58 -3.75
C LYS A 432 22.12 20.69 -4.86
N TYR A 433 21.23 20.47 -5.82
CA TYR A 433 21.51 19.66 -7.00
C TYR A 433 21.27 20.42 -8.29
N THR A 434 22.09 20.15 -9.29
CA THR A 434 21.86 20.55 -10.68
C THR A 434 21.42 19.33 -11.48
N TRP A 435 20.31 19.44 -12.21
CA TRP A 435 19.75 18.35 -13.01
C TRP A 435 20.07 18.57 -14.50
N THR A 436 20.88 17.69 -15.10
CA THR A 436 21.34 17.81 -16.47
C THR A 436 21.36 16.47 -17.23
N PRO A 437 21.20 16.47 -18.57
CA PRO A 437 20.75 17.62 -19.37
C PRO A 437 19.30 17.99 -19.06
N GLU A 438 18.84 19.13 -19.57
CA GLU A 438 17.41 19.44 -19.57
C GLU A 438 16.67 18.51 -20.56
N PRO A 439 15.39 18.19 -20.32
CA PRO A 439 14.59 17.47 -21.28
C PRO A 439 14.37 18.30 -22.55
N PRO A 440 14.00 17.69 -23.68
CA PRO A 440 13.64 18.40 -24.89
C PRO A 440 12.64 19.54 -24.64
N ALA A 441 12.72 20.61 -25.42
CA ALA A 441 11.94 21.84 -25.23
C ALA A 441 10.44 21.55 -25.09
N GLY A 442 9.84 22.11 -24.05
CA GLY A 442 8.41 21.94 -23.75
C GLY A 442 8.01 20.58 -23.16
N LYS A 443 8.95 19.69 -22.89
CA LYS A 443 8.72 18.36 -22.33
C LYS A 443 9.21 18.26 -20.89
N GLY A 444 8.72 17.25 -20.15
CA GLY A 444 9.35 16.72 -18.93
C GLY A 444 10.12 15.45 -19.24
N TRP A 445 10.91 14.97 -18.29
CA TRP A 445 11.44 13.62 -18.32
C TRP A 445 10.34 12.59 -18.01
N ALA A 446 10.38 11.44 -18.64
CA ALA A 446 9.53 10.31 -18.26
C ALA A 446 9.99 9.78 -16.90
N ILE A 447 9.22 10.01 -15.88
CA ILE A 447 9.52 9.72 -14.47
C ILE A 447 8.63 8.59 -13.97
N THR A 448 9.21 7.69 -13.20
CA THR A 448 8.53 6.56 -12.57
C THR A 448 8.51 6.71 -11.05
N ALA A 449 7.67 5.94 -10.37
CA ALA A 449 7.71 5.88 -8.91
C ALA A 449 9.07 5.42 -8.37
N ARG A 450 9.81 4.58 -9.13
CA ARG A 450 11.20 4.23 -8.79
C ARG A 450 12.12 5.44 -8.79
N THR A 451 12.00 6.30 -9.79
CA THR A 451 12.79 7.54 -9.86
C THR A 451 12.52 8.43 -8.66
N ILE A 452 11.23 8.63 -8.34
CA ILE A 452 10.79 9.45 -7.21
C ILE A 452 11.31 8.87 -5.90
N SER A 453 11.11 7.57 -5.69
CA SER A 453 11.59 6.85 -4.52
C SER A 453 13.11 6.97 -4.33
N PHE A 454 13.87 6.80 -5.40
CA PHE A 454 15.33 6.87 -5.38
C PHE A 454 15.83 8.26 -4.96
N ALA A 455 15.24 9.30 -5.51
CA ALA A 455 15.69 10.67 -5.29
C ALA A 455 15.08 11.36 -4.06
N GLY A 456 14.07 10.76 -3.43
CA GLY A 456 13.44 11.24 -2.20
C GLY A 456 14.01 10.63 -0.90
N GLN A 457 15.18 9.99 -0.96
CA GLN A 457 15.78 9.31 0.19
C GLN A 457 16.43 10.28 1.18
N PRO A 458 16.41 9.96 2.48
CA PRO A 458 17.14 10.72 3.50
C PRO A 458 18.65 10.49 3.44
N LEU A 459 19.09 9.39 2.81
CA LEU A 459 20.49 9.07 2.55
C LEU A 459 20.69 8.89 1.05
N PHE A 460 21.60 9.65 0.46
CA PHE A 460 21.74 9.67 -0.99
C PHE A 460 23.20 9.69 -1.45
N PRO A 461 23.61 8.85 -2.43
CA PRO A 461 22.77 7.79 -3.05
C PRO A 461 22.31 6.73 -2.05
N PRO A 462 21.18 6.06 -2.28
CA PRO A 462 20.70 5.03 -1.37
C PRO A 462 21.76 3.96 -1.07
N GLY A 463 21.91 3.63 0.22
CA GLY A 463 22.93 2.68 0.69
C GLY A 463 24.30 3.30 0.98
N ILE A 464 24.40 4.63 1.06
CA ILE A 464 25.64 5.33 1.42
C ILE A 464 25.37 6.26 2.60
N ASP A 465 25.89 5.90 3.76
CA ASP A 465 25.87 6.70 4.98
C ASP A 465 27.13 7.55 5.01
N LEU A 466 27.15 8.64 4.29
CA LEU A 466 28.36 9.42 3.95
C LEU A 466 29.19 9.92 5.12
N GLY A 467 28.58 10.16 6.27
CA GLY A 467 29.28 10.72 7.44
C GLY A 467 30.40 9.83 7.99
N GLU A 468 30.34 8.52 7.77
CA GLU A 468 31.33 7.58 8.31
C GLU A 468 32.37 7.11 7.28
N GLN A 469 32.10 7.28 5.98
CA GLN A 469 33.01 6.76 4.94
C GLN A 469 34.17 7.70 4.57
N LEU A 470 34.08 8.97 4.94
CA LEU A 470 35.02 9.98 4.45
C LEU A 470 35.99 10.51 5.51
N GLU A 471 36.07 9.94 6.71
CA GLU A 471 36.93 10.42 7.81
C GLU A 471 36.77 11.93 8.13
N GLU A 472 35.78 12.60 7.53
CA GLU A 472 35.45 13.98 7.81
C GLU A 472 34.47 14.04 8.97
N GLN A 473 34.92 14.49 10.12
CA GLN A 473 34.22 14.55 11.41
C GLN A 473 32.95 15.40 11.44
N ASP A 474 32.60 16.11 10.34
CA ASP A 474 31.48 17.06 10.28
C ASP A 474 30.54 16.86 9.07
N SER A 475 30.53 15.68 8.42
CA SER A 475 29.66 15.49 7.27
C SER A 475 28.31 14.93 7.70
N GLU A 476 27.30 15.81 7.75
CA GLU A 476 25.89 15.41 7.82
C GLU A 476 25.54 14.47 6.65
N PRO A 477 24.64 13.49 6.86
CA PRO A 477 24.15 12.64 5.78
C PRO A 477 23.60 13.49 4.65
N GLN A 478 23.96 13.19 3.41
CA GLN A 478 23.44 13.89 2.25
C GLN A 478 22.04 13.39 1.91
N HIS A 479 21.07 14.29 1.82
CA HIS A 479 19.71 14.00 1.41
C HIS A 479 19.60 13.91 -0.12
N GLY A 480 18.62 13.14 -0.59
CA GLY A 480 18.28 13.09 -2.01
C GLY A 480 17.72 14.41 -2.54
N PRO A 481 17.83 14.63 -3.87
CA PRO A 481 17.42 15.89 -4.49
C PRO A 481 15.94 16.25 -4.27
N TRP A 482 15.09 15.28 -3.92
CA TRP A 482 13.67 15.49 -3.66
C TRP A 482 13.25 15.08 -2.24
N PHE A 483 14.18 15.05 -1.30
CA PHE A 483 13.85 14.75 0.09
C PHE A 483 12.94 15.82 0.71
N ASP A 484 13.12 17.09 0.35
CA ASP A 484 12.21 18.16 0.79
C ASP A 484 10.76 17.95 0.29
N LEU A 485 10.59 17.32 -0.89
CA LEU A 485 9.28 16.92 -1.39
C LEU A 485 8.67 15.80 -0.54
N TYR A 486 9.49 14.83 -0.11
CA TYR A 486 9.06 13.79 0.82
C TYR A 486 8.59 14.40 2.16
N VAL A 487 9.38 15.33 2.73
CA VAL A 487 9.01 16.04 3.96
C VAL A 487 7.73 16.87 3.77
N PHE A 488 7.58 17.53 2.62
CA PHE A 488 6.37 18.27 2.29
C PHE A 488 5.15 17.32 2.19
N ASP A 489 5.27 16.21 1.47
CA ASP A 489 4.17 15.25 1.29
C ASP A 489 3.75 14.59 2.61
N SER A 490 4.69 14.32 3.53
CA SER A 490 4.36 13.76 4.85
C SER A 490 3.45 14.68 5.67
N LYS A 491 3.55 16.00 5.45
CA LYS A 491 2.76 17.04 6.13
C LYS A 491 1.52 17.48 5.34
N ASN A 492 1.50 17.27 4.03
CA ASN A 492 0.48 17.77 3.11
C ASN A 492 -0.10 16.60 2.28
N ALA A 493 -0.91 15.78 2.94
CA ALA A 493 -1.56 14.66 2.28
C ALA A 493 -2.43 15.10 1.09
N CYS A 494 -2.63 14.20 0.14
CA CYS A 494 -3.50 14.41 -1.01
C CYS A 494 -3.05 15.52 -1.99
N THR A 495 -1.75 15.85 -2.02
CA THR A 495 -1.15 16.77 -3.00
C THR A 495 0.12 16.19 -3.61
N GLU A 496 0.40 16.52 -4.85
CA GLU A 496 1.60 16.06 -5.57
C GLU A 496 2.78 17.04 -5.46
N GLY A 497 2.74 17.94 -4.49
CA GLY A 497 3.83 18.85 -4.18
C GLY A 497 3.41 20.31 -4.02
N PRO A 498 4.35 21.19 -3.65
CA PRO A 498 4.09 22.62 -3.48
C PRO A 498 3.60 23.25 -4.79
N GLY A 499 2.44 23.90 -4.75
CA GLY A 499 1.88 24.55 -5.93
C GLY A 499 1.30 23.62 -6.99
N ALA A 500 1.30 22.31 -6.75
CA ALA A 500 0.68 21.37 -7.66
C ALA A 500 -0.83 21.64 -7.80
N SER A 501 -1.26 22.03 -8.99
CA SER A 501 -2.67 22.25 -9.28
C SER A 501 -3.01 21.60 -10.61
N ARG A 502 -3.85 20.58 -10.59
CA ARG A 502 -4.41 20.02 -11.81
C ARG A 502 -5.68 20.79 -12.19
N GLY A 503 -5.59 21.65 -13.21
CA GLY A 503 -6.75 22.28 -13.80
C GLY A 503 -7.47 23.32 -12.96
N GLY A 504 -6.76 24.25 -12.36
CA GLY A 504 -7.34 25.41 -11.66
C GLY A 504 -7.88 25.08 -10.26
N ASN A 505 -9.01 25.70 -9.86
CA ASN A 505 -9.64 25.57 -8.53
C ASN A 505 -10.03 24.13 -8.09
N ARG A 506 -9.59 23.11 -8.80
CA ARG A 506 -9.72 21.70 -8.44
C ARG A 506 -8.46 21.09 -7.81
N ALA A 507 -7.55 21.92 -7.31
CA ALA A 507 -6.47 21.49 -6.45
C ALA A 507 -6.98 20.44 -5.44
N PHE A 508 -6.35 19.29 -5.34
CA PHE A 508 -6.68 18.16 -4.46
C PHE A 508 -7.80 17.20 -4.90
N LEU A 509 -8.65 17.51 -5.87
CA LEU A 509 -9.75 16.60 -6.22
C LEU A 509 -9.26 15.32 -6.92
N ASN A 510 -8.23 15.46 -7.76
CA ASN A 510 -7.62 14.36 -8.51
C ASN A 510 -6.15 14.14 -8.13
N GLN A 511 -5.79 14.45 -6.90
CA GLN A 511 -4.48 14.19 -6.33
C GLN A 511 -4.63 13.29 -5.11
N SER A 512 -3.62 12.47 -4.83
CA SER A 512 -3.66 11.50 -3.72
C SER A 512 -2.34 11.39 -2.98
N GLY A 513 -1.51 12.43 -3.02
CA GLY A 513 -0.19 12.41 -2.43
C GLY A 513 0.85 11.77 -3.34
N ILE A 514 1.97 11.36 -2.75
CA ILE A 514 3.09 10.75 -3.47
C ILE A 514 3.40 9.37 -2.89
N VAL A 515 3.61 8.39 -3.76
CA VAL A 515 4.11 7.07 -3.35
C VAL A 515 5.62 7.01 -3.53
N TRP A 516 6.32 6.68 -2.44
CA TRP A 516 7.77 6.67 -2.34
C TRP A 516 8.39 5.28 -2.56
N PHE A 517 7.71 4.39 -3.27
CA PHE A 517 8.22 3.08 -3.65
C PHE A 517 7.74 2.66 -5.06
N PRO A 518 8.51 1.81 -5.76
CA PRO A 518 8.38 1.56 -7.20
C PRO A 518 7.04 0.98 -7.65
N GLY A 519 6.79 1.00 -8.97
CA GLY A 519 5.67 0.33 -9.64
C GLY A 519 4.76 1.27 -10.43
N SER A 520 5.32 2.20 -11.21
CA SER A 520 4.54 2.98 -12.17
C SER A 520 5.35 3.39 -13.37
N VAL A 521 4.64 3.68 -14.46
CA VAL A 521 5.21 4.28 -15.67
C VAL A 521 4.24 5.32 -16.25
N PRO A 522 4.75 6.42 -16.83
CA PRO A 522 3.94 7.32 -17.62
C PRO A 522 3.55 6.68 -18.94
N LEU A 523 2.35 6.97 -19.42
CA LEU A 523 1.82 6.48 -20.68
C LEU A 523 1.94 7.55 -21.77
N TYR A 524 2.48 7.17 -22.91
CA TYR A 524 2.77 8.07 -24.01
C TYR A 524 2.04 7.70 -25.30
N ARG A 525 1.72 8.71 -26.10
CA ARG A 525 1.36 8.56 -27.51
C ARG A 525 2.28 9.44 -28.31
N GLY A 526 3.22 8.81 -29.04
CA GLY A 526 4.37 9.51 -29.60
C GLY A 526 5.25 10.11 -28.49
N ASP A 527 5.42 11.42 -28.49
CA ASP A 527 6.21 12.16 -27.50
C ASP A 527 5.35 12.93 -26.47
N ARG A 528 4.04 12.73 -26.48
CA ARG A 528 3.10 13.33 -25.54
C ARG A 528 2.72 12.34 -24.44
N VAL A 529 2.92 12.72 -23.18
CA VAL A 529 2.39 11.98 -22.04
C VAL A 529 0.86 12.18 -21.97
N ILE A 530 0.11 11.07 -21.89
CA ILE A 530 -1.36 11.04 -21.94
C ILE A 530 -2.01 10.38 -20.73
N GLY A 531 -1.24 10.00 -19.74
CA GLY A 531 -1.72 9.37 -18.53
C GLY A 531 -0.61 8.65 -17.79
N GLY A 532 -1.00 7.82 -16.82
CA GLY A 532 -0.08 6.99 -16.05
C GLY A 532 -0.67 5.63 -15.72
N LEU A 533 0.20 4.64 -15.61
CA LEU A 533 -0.08 3.30 -15.12
C LEU A 533 0.58 3.13 -13.75
N GLY A 534 -0.21 2.72 -12.75
CA GLY A 534 0.26 2.35 -11.43
C GLY A 534 -0.05 0.90 -11.14
N VAL A 535 0.94 0.19 -10.63
CA VAL A 535 0.87 -1.21 -10.21
C VAL A 535 1.37 -1.33 -8.78
N SER A 536 0.67 -2.11 -7.98
CA SER A 536 1.07 -2.38 -6.60
C SER A 536 0.64 -3.78 -6.19
N GLY A 537 1.53 -4.52 -5.51
CA GLY A 537 1.17 -5.87 -5.07
C GLY A 537 2.34 -6.63 -4.44
N ASP A 538 2.71 -7.73 -5.03
CA ASP A 538 3.53 -8.77 -4.42
C ASP A 538 5.06 -8.56 -4.59
N GLY A 539 5.52 -7.32 -4.68
CA GLY A 539 6.93 -6.96 -4.71
C GLY A 539 7.23 -5.75 -5.58
N VAL A 540 8.10 -4.86 -5.11
CA VAL A 540 8.37 -3.56 -5.77
C VAL A 540 9.11 -3.68 -7.11
N GLU A 541 9.94 -4.71 -7.30
CA GLU A 541 10.56 -4.98 -8.60
C GLU A 541 9.59 -5.69 -9.54
N GLN A 542 8.68 -6.51 -8.99
CA GLN A 542 7.56 -7.11 -9.72
C GLN A 542 6.59 -6.03 -10.19
N ASP A 543 6.31 -5.03 -9.37
CA ASP A 543 5.49 -3.88 -9.74
C ASP A 543 6.09 -3.13 -10.93
N ASP A 544 7.42 -2.88 -10.94
CA ASP A 544 8.13 -2.28 -12.07
C ASP A 544 8.04 -3.15 -13.34
N TYR A 545 8.24 -4.46 -13.21
CA TYR A 545 8.17 -5.39 -14.33
C TYR A 545 6.78 -5.45 -14.96
N VAL A 546 5.75 -5.52 -14.12
CA VAL A 546 4.36 -5.51 -14.58
C VAL A 546 3.99 -4.16 -15.20
N SER A 547 4.45 -3.04 -14.62
CA SER A 547 4.22 -1.71 -15.18
C SER A 547 4.84 -1.54 -16.56
N LEU A 548 6.09 -2.01 -16.73
CA LEU A 548 6.79 -1.95 -18.02
C LEU A 548 6.04 -2.71 -19.10
N LEU A 549 5.77 -3.99 -18.86
CA LEU A 549 5.16 -4.85 -19.88
C LEU A 549 3.66 -4.61 -20.06
N GLY A 550 2.98 -4.15 -19.00
CA GLY A 550 1.57 -3.77 -19.06
C GLY A 550 1.30 -2.50 -19.85
N SER A 551 2.31 -1.63 -19.99
CA SER A 551 2.23 -0.40 -20.78
C SER A 551 2.68 -0.56 -22.23
N ASP A 552 2.81 -1.79 -22.74
CA ASP A 552 3.23 -2.03 -24.12
C ASP A 552 2.33 -1.30 -25.13
N GLY A 553 2.96 -0.58 -26.07
CA GLY A 553 2.29 0.34 -26.99
C GLY A 553 2.10 1.78 -26.48
N PHE A 554 2.52 2.06 -25.23
CA PHE A 554 2.43 3.40 -24.61
C PHE A 554 3.74 3.84 -23.95
N HIS A 555 4.85 3.25 -24.32
CA HIS A 555 6.16 3.61 -23.74
C HIS A 555 6.59 5.02 -24.14
N PRO A 556 7.35 5.73 -23.29
CA PRO A 556 8.00 6.97 -23.68
C PRO A 556 9.05 6.68 -24.76
N PRO A 557 9.32 7.66 -25.66
CA PRO A 557 10.53 7.62 -26.46
C PRO A 557 11.77 7.51 -25.59
N ASP A 558 12.76 6.73 -26.01
CA ASP A 558 14.01 6.56 -25.24
C ASP A 558 14.66 7.90 -24.86
N ALA A 559 14.62 8.88 -25.75
CA ALA A 559 15.16 10.21 -25.52
C ALA A 559 14.50 11.00 -24.38
N LEU A 560 13.29 10.62 -23.96
CA LEU A 560 12.57 11.24 -22.86
C LEU A 560 12.73 10.51 -21.52
N ARG A 561 13.40 9.37 -21.49
CA ARG A 561 13.55 8.62 -20.23
C ARG A 561 14.51 9.32 -19.30
N VAL A 562 14.13 9.41 -18.03
CA VAL A 562 14.89 10.10 -16.99
C VAL A 562 16.29 9.54 -16.77
N ASP A 563 16.52 8.26 -17.08
CA ASP A 563 17.83 7.63 -16.97
C ASP A 563 18.85 8.10 -18.02
N ASN A 564 18.48 9.04 -18.91
CA ASN A 564 19.39 9.83 -19.73
C ASN A 564 19.91 11.09 -19.02
N SER A 565 19.49 11.33 -17.77
CA SER A 565 19.88 12.51 -17.01
C SER A 565 20.62 12.15 -15.73
N VAL A 566 21.31 13.13 -15.16
CA VAL A 566 22.05 13.00 -13.92
C VAL A 566 21.76 14.15 -12.97
N MET A 567 21.78 13.88 -11.70
CA MET A 567 21.85 14.86 -10.63
C MET A 567 23.30 15.08 -10.25
N THR A 568 23.71 16.34 -10.19
CA THR A 568 25.06 16.72 -9.76
C THR A 568 24.92 17.54 -8.48
N ASP A 569 25.57 17.10 -7.42
CA ASP A 569 25.58 17.81 -6.13
C ASP A 569 26.59 18.97 -6.11
N ALA A 570 26.62 19.72 -5.01
CA ALA A 570 27.53 20.86 -4.81
C ALA A 570 29.03 20.46 -4.80
N LYS A 571 29.33 19.17 -4.56
CA LYS A 571 30.69 18.63 -4.58
C LYS A 571 31.09 18.09 -5.97
N GLY A 572 30.20 18.22 -6.98
CA GLY A 572 30.43 17.76 -8.35
C GLY A 572 30.24 16.25 -8.55
N ARG A 573 29.65 15.54 -7.60
CA ARG A 573 29.35 14.12 -7.74
C ARG A 573 28.12 13.91 -8.62
N HIS A 574 28.21 12.98 -9.55
CA HIS A 574 27.14 12.68 -10.51
C HIS A 574 26.39 11.42 -10.12
N VAL A 575 25.06 11.51 -10.01
CA VAL A 575 24.21 10.37 -9.74
C VAL A 575 23.18 10.25 -10.86
N ARG A 576 23.21 9.13 -11.58
CA ARG A 576 22.23 8.82 -12.62
C ARG A 576 20.92 8.40 -11.98
N LEU A 577 19.82 8.98 -12.44
CA LEU A 577 18.49 8.61 -11.96
C LEU A 577 18.04 7.28 -12.60
N PRO A 578 17.48 6.34 -11.83
CA PRO A 578 16.94 5.10 -12.39
C PRO A 578 15.56 5.34 -13.03
N TYR A 579 15.29 4.65 -14.14
CA TYR A 579 13.92 4.59 -14.70
C TYR A 579 13.14 3.43 -14.09
N LEU A 580 13.60 2.20 -14.22
CA LEU A 580 13.01 0.98 -13.64
C LEU A 580 14.12 0.02 -13.19
N LYS A 581 13.76 -0.88 -12.27
CA LYS A 581 14.61 -2.01 -11.86
C LYS A 581 13.81 -3.30 -12.00
N LEU A 582 14.29 -4.20 -12.84
CA LEU A 582 13.60 -5.45 -13.12
C LEU A 582 14.12 -6.58 -12.23
N PRO A 583 13.24 -7.47 -11.75
CA PRO A 583 13.64 -8.59 -10.92
C PRO A 583 14.50 -9.58 -11.72
N ARG A 584 15.43 -10.24 -11.04
CA ARG A 584 16.13 -11.39 -11.60
C ARG A 584 15.19 -12.59 -11.63
N ASN A 585 15.10 -13.26 -12.78
CA ASN A 585 14.19 -14.39 -12.98
C ASN A 585 12.74 -14.04 -12.61
N PRO A 586 12.11 -13.10 -13.34
CA PRO A 586 10.78 -12.60 -12.99
C PRO A 586 9.70 -13.66 -13.10
N ASP A 587 9.83 -14.62 -14.01
CA ASP A 587 8.78 -15.56 -14.33
C ASP A 587 8.70 -16.75 -13.36
N ILE A 588 7.50 -17.30 -13.25
CA ILE A 588 7.24 -18.53 -12.50
C ILE A 588 8.03 -19.66 -13.16
N GLN A 589 8.78 -20.40 -12.36
CA GLN A 589 9.46 -21.61 -12.83
C GLN A 589 8.43 -22.73 -13.00
N LYS A 590 8.38 -23.32 -14.20
CA LYS A 590 7.52 -24.47 -14.53
C LYS A 590 8.11 -25.77 -14.03
#